data_5c793a1e481ad5df88963ebf577ff5ba
#
_entry.id   5c793a1e481ad5df88963ebf577ff5ba
#
_cell.length_a   1.000
_cell.length_b   1.000
_cell.length_c   1.000
_cell.angle_alpha   90.00
_cell.angle_beta   90.00
_cell.angle_gamma   90.00
#
_symmetry.space_group_name_H-M   'P 1'
#
loop_
_entity.id
_entity.type
_entity.pdbx_description
1 polymer ?
#
loop_
_entity_poly.entity_id
_entity_poly.type
_entity_poly.pdbx_seq_one_letter_code
_entity_poly.pdbx_strand_id
1 'polypeptide(L)'
;MRSLSDKMINLFKKPYRFFNKLFIISGIISWVLLIMLIVFLFGFFQSIPDFKNMTYSDLVSAGELYILDHLDDKNVQHEWIAMRDMNRELLYTIVMAEDGNFFDHKGINYDMMINALGENIKQKKLVFGASTISQQVVKNLYMGDSKRFIRKLKEIVATRRLEKYFTKNEILELYLNTAEFGPDIFGVRAASAYYFLKNAAEVNAAEAAFMALMLPSPRRYHFSIFQNKYISAQHEKKRRRILRDMAYKEYISPKQYNEYLEYEYFR
;
A
#
# COMPACT_ATOMS: atom_id res chain seq x y z
N MET A 1 -62.50 -42.30 32.32
CA MET A 1 -61.53 -41.49 33.10
C MET A 1 -60.16 -41.56 32.48
N ARG A 2 -59.77 -40.58 31.66
CA ARG A 2 -58.35 -40.51 31.29
C ARG A 2 -57.58 -40.07 32.51
N SER A 3 -56.62 -40.87 32.91
CA SER A 3 -55.85 -40.75 34.16
C SER A 3 -55.17 -39.40 34.26
N LEU A 4 -55.11 -38.84 35.46
CA LEU A 4 -54.31 -37.62 35.80
C LEU A 4 -52.89 -37.72 35.30
N SER A 5 -52.34 -38.93 35.21
CA SER A 5 -51.03 -39.25 34.66
C SER A 5 -50.88 -38.84 33.18
N ASP A 6 -51.92 -39.08 32.34
CA ASP A 6 -51.89 -38.73 30.90
C ASP A 6 -51.92 -37.22 30.67
N LYS A 7 -52.60 -36.45 31.55
CA LYS A 7 -52.58 -34.97 31.50
C LYS A 7 -51.23 -34.42 31.92
N MET A 8 -50.61 -34.97 32.97
CA MET A 8 -49.26 -34.54 33.39
C MET A 8 -48.20 -34.87 32.32
N ILE A 9 -48.23 -36.04 31.75
CA ILE A 9 -47.27 -36.47 30.69
C ILE A 9 -47.41 -35.51 29.47
N ASN A 10 -48.61 -35.13 29.09
CA ASN A 10 -48.84 -34.20 27.97
C ASN A 10 -48.42 -32.75 28.31
N LEU A 11 -48.44 -32.33 29.57
CA LEU A 11 -47.95 -31.02 29.98
C LEU A 11 -46.43 -30.87 29.81
N PHE A 12 -45.65 -31.91 30.05
CA PHE A 12 -44.19 -31.92 29.88
C PHE A 12 -43.74 -32.26 28.44
N LYS A 13 -44.56 -32.98 27.65
CA LYS A 13 -44.23 -33.26 26.25
C LYS A 13 -44.33 -32.04 25.31
N LYS A 14 -45.21 -31.07 25.57
CA LYS A 14 -45.33 -29.87 24.74
C LYS A 14 -44.08 -28.98 24.78
N PRO A 15 -43.56 -28.59 25.97
CA PRO A 15 -42.33 -27.79 26.04
C PRO A 15 -41.12 -28.54 25.48
N TYR A 16 -40.97 -29.86 25.77
CA TYR A 16 -39.88 -30.64 25.22
C TYR A 16 -39.86 -30.65 23.68
N ARG A 17 -41.03 -30.86 23.04
CA ARG A 17 -41.14 -30.82 21.57
C ARG A 17 -40.83 -29.42 21.02
N PHE A 18 -41.20 -28.37 21.73
CA PHE A 18 -40.87 -26.98 21.35
C PHE A 18 -39.35 -26.73 21.40
N PHE A 19 -38.71 -27.06 22.52
CA PHE A 19 -37.27 -26.93 22.66
C PHE A 19 -36.49 -27.79 21.67
N ASN A 20 -36.93 -28.99 21.38
CA ASN A 20 -36.29 -29.86 20.39
C ASN A 20 -36.37 -29.27 18.96
N LYS A 21 -37.54 -28.68 18.59
CA LYS A 21 -37.68 -27.99 17.31
C LYS A 21 -36.79 -26.77 17.24
N LEU A 22 -36.71 -25.98 18.31
CA LEU A 22 -35.83 -24.80 18.38
C LEU A 22 -34.37 -25.19 18.22
N PHE A 23 -33.95 -26.28 18.87
CA PHE A 23 -32.59 -26.82 18.75
C PHE A 23 -32.25 -27.31 17.33
N ILE A 24 -33.18 -28.00 16.68
CA ILE A 24 -33.02 -28.45 15.28
C ILE A 24 -32.93 -27.23 14.34
N ILE A 25 -33.79 -26.23 14.51
CA ILE A 25 -33.77 -25.01 13.69
C ILE A 25 -32.46 -24.25 13.88
N SER A 26 -32.00 -24.07 15.13
CA SER A 26 -30.73 -23.41 15.41
C SER A 26 -29.53 -24.18 14.80
N GLY A 27 -29.57 -25.49 14.83
CA GLY A 27 -28.58 -26.34 14.17
C GLY A 27 -28.55 -26.14 12.64
N ILE A 28 -29.73 -26.13 12.00
CA ILE A 28 -29.83 -25.88 10.55
C ILE A 28 -29.29 -24.49 10.22
N ILE A 29 -29.67 -23.44 10.98
CA ILE A 29 -29.19 -22.08 10.79
C ILE A 29 -27.68 -22.03 10.91
N SER A 30 -27.09 -22.68 11.94
CA SER A 30 -25.63 -22.73 12.13
C SER A 30 -24.92 -23.39 10.95
N TRP A 31 -25.45 -24.48 10.41
CA TRP A 31 -24.90 -25.13 9.22
C TRP A 31 -24.98 -24.24 7.96
N VAL A 32 -26.11 -23.56 7.76
CA VAL A 32 -26.27 -22.64 6.64
C VAL A 32 -25.27 -21.48 6.74
N LEU A 33 -25.11 -20.89 7.94
CA LEU A 33 -24.13 -19.84 8.17
C LEU A 33 -22.68 -20.34 7.94
N LEU A 34 -22.38 -21.55 8.37
CA LEU A 34 -21.06 -22.15 8.14
C LEU A 34 -20.78 -22.35 6.63
N ILE A 35 -21.74 -22.88 5.89
CA ILE A 35 -21.62 -23.04 4.43
C ILE A 35 -21.44 -21.69 3.76
N MET A 36 -22.24 -20.68 4.13
CA MET A 36 -22.10 -19.31 3.59
C MET A 36 -20.71 -18.73 3.89
N LEU A 37 -20.19 -18.95 5.09
CA LEU A 37 -18.84 -18.53 5.46
C LEU A 37 -17.77 -19.23 4.61
N ILE A 38 -17.89 -20.53 4.39
CA ILE A 38 -16.94 -21.30 3.56
C ILE A 38 -16.98 -20.78 2.11
N VAL A 39 -18.15 -20.58 1.53
CA VAL A 39 -18.30 -20.04 0.18
C VAL A 39 -17.73 -18.62 0.08
N PHE A 40 -17.98 -17.79 1.09
CA PHE A 40 -17.41 -16.44 1.16
C PHE A 40 -15.88 -16.48 1.23
N LEU A 41 -15.31 -17.30 2.11
CA LEU A 41 -13.85 -17.44 2.25
C LEU A 41 -13.22 -17.97 0.96
N PHE A 42 -13.84 -18.97 0.34
CA PHE A 42 -13.37 -19.49 -0.94
C PHE A 42 -13.34 -18.40 -2.03
N GLY A 43 -14.44 -17.67 -2.21
CA GLY A 43 -14.50 -16.55 -3.14
C GLY A 43 -13.52 -15.43 -2.81
N PHE A 44 -13.33 -15.14 -1.50
CA PHE A 44 -12.36 -14.17 -1.02
C PHE A 44 -10.93 -14.56 -1.45
N PHE A 45 -10.51 -15.80 -1.17
CA PHE A 45 -9.15 -16.24 -1.50
C PHE A 45 -8.89 -16.41 -3.00
N GLN A 46 -9.92 -16.79 -3.76
CA GLN A 46 -9.85 -16.87 -5.24
C GLN A 46 -9.73 -15.49 -5.90
N SER A 47 -10.26 -14.44 -5.26
CA SER A 47 -10.16 -13.07 -5.76
C SER A 47 -8.83 -12.38 -5.46
N ILE A 48 -7.90 -13.04 -4.76
CA ILE A 48 -6.58 -12.51 -4.43
C ILE A 48 -5.58 -13.03 -5.48
N PRO A 49 -4.77 -12.14 -6.09
CA PRO A 49 -3.76 -12.53 -7.05
C PRO A 49 -2.86 -13.68 -6.56
N ASP A 50 -2.64 -14.65 -7.44
CA ASP A 50 -1.69 -15.74 -7.18
C ASP A 50 -0.42 -15.49 -7.97
N PHE A 51 0.64 -15.13 -7.27
CA PHE A 51 1.94 -14.81 -7.83
C PHE A 51 2.82 -16.04 -8.08
N LYS A 52 2.34 -17.25 -7.75
CA LYS A 52 3.17 -18.48 -7.79
C LYS A 52 3.75 -18.79 -9.16
N ASN A 53 2.96 -18.55 -10.21
CA ASN A 53 3.33 -18.86 -11.58
C ASN A 53 3.68 -17.61 -12.41
N MET A 54 3.74 -16.44 -11.78
CA MET A 54 4.10 -15.20 -12.46
C MET A 54 5.63 -15.05 -12.51
N THR A 55 6.10 -14.54 -13.63
CA THR A 55 7.48 -14.08 -13.82
C THR A 55 7.60 -12.59 -13.50
N TYR A 56 8.82 -12.09 -13.37
CA TYR A 56 9.04 -10.65 -13.22
C TYR A 56 8.52 -9.85 -14.43
N SER A 57 8.65 -10.42 -15.65
CA SER A 57 8.09 -9.81 -16.86
C SER A 57 6.57 -9.65 -16.79
N ASP A 58 5.85 -10.58 -16.17
CA ASP A 58 4.40 -10.46 -15.98
C ASP A 58 4.05 -9.30 -15.05
N LEU A 59 4.87 -9.07 -14.00
CA LEU A 59 4.70 -7.92 -13.11
C LEU A 59 4.99 -6.59 -13.83
N VAL A 60 6.02 -6.55 -14.65
CA VAL A 60 6.34 -5.37 -15.48
C VAL A 60 5.17 -5.05 -16.40
N SER A 61 4.65 -6.05 -17.13
CA SER A 61 3.50 -5.88 -18.02
C SER A 61 2.24 -5.40 -17.26
N ALA A 62 2.00 -5.92 -16.04
CA ALA A 62 0.90 -5.43 -15.21
C ALA A 62 1.12 -3.97 -14.78
N GLY A 63 2.36 -3.58 -14.50
CA GLY A 63 2.74 -2.19 -14.19
C GLY A 63 2.52 -1.26 -15.38
N GLU A 64 2.92 -1.65 -16.56
CA GLU A 64 2.72 -0.88 -17.80
C GLU A 64 1.21 -0.69 -18.10
N LEU A 65 0.43 -1.77 -17.98
CA LEU A 65 -1.03 -1.69 -18.14
C LEU A 65 -1.66 -0.75 -17.11
N TYR A 66 -1.23 -0.82 -15.84
CA TYR A 66 -1.70 0.09 -14.81
C TYR A 66 -1.43 1.54 -15.18
N ILE A 67 -0.24 1.87 -15.64
CA ILE A 67 0.14 3.23 -16.06
C ILE A 67 -0.74 3.68 -17.22
N LEU A 68 -0.85 2.87 -18.28
CA LEU A 68 -1.67 3.17 -19.45
C LEU A 68 -3.15 3.42 -19.11
N ASP A 69 -3.68 2.69 -18.12
CA ASP A 69 -5.06 2.86 -17.66
C ASP A 69 -5.27 4.19 -16.90
N HIS A 70 -4.23 4.67 -16.21
CA HIS A 70 -4.30 5.85 -15.34
C HIS A 70 -3.77 7.15 -15.98
N LEU A 71 -3.18 7.09 -17.18
CA LEU A 71 -2.81 8.28 -17.93
C LEU A 71 -4.06 9.05 -18.40
N ASP A 72 -4.11 10.34 -18.12
CA ASP A 72 -5.14 11.27 -18.64
C ASP A 72 -4.88 11.54 -20.13
N ASP A 73 -3.62 11.79 -20.53
CA ASP A 73 -3.17 11.88 -21.91
C ASP A 73 -2.54 10.57 -22.40
N LYS A 74 -3.24 9.86 -23.27
CA LYS A 74 -2.77 8.59 -23.83
C LYS A 74 -1.60 8.71 -24.82
N ASN A 75 -1.16 9.91 -25.17
CA ASN A 75 0.03 10.14 -25.98
C ASN A 75 1.33 10.22 -25.15
N VAL A 76 1.22 10.30 -23.82
CA VAL A 76 2.39 10.30 -22.93
C VAL A 76 3.05 8.92 -23.01
N GLN A 77 4.33 8.89 -23.40
CA GLN A 77 5.12 7.67 -23.42
C GLN A 77 5.73 7.44 -22.03
N HIS A 78 5.51 6.26 -21.52
CA HIS A 78 6.19 5.78 -20.31
C HIS A 78 7.36 4.89 -20.73
N GLU A 79 8.54 5.14 -20.16
CA GLU A 79 9.71 4.30 -20.37
C GLU A 79 10.14 3.68 -19.04
N TRP A 80 10.17 2.35 -19.01
CA TRP A 80 10.69 1.57 -17.89
C TRP A 80 12.19 1.78 -17.71
N ILE A 81 12.63 1.95 -16.48
CA ILE A 81 14.06 2.06 -16.14
C ILE A 81 14.45 0.94 -15.17
N ALA A 82 15.50 0.21 -15.48
CA ALA A 82 16.04 -0.80 -14.58
C ALA A 82 16.67 -0.14 -13.33
N MET A 83 16.53 -0.76 -12.17
CA MET A 83 17.02 -0.21 -10.90
C MET A 83 18.54 0.06 -10.93
N ARG A 84 19.31 -0.75 -11.67
CA ARG A 84 20.76 -0.55 -11.84
C ARG A 84 21.14 0.76 -12.56
N ASP A 85 20.22 1.33 -13.32
CA ASP A 85 20.41 2.57 -14.09
C ASP A 85 19.91 3.81 -13.32
N MET A 86 19.46 3.63 -12.08
CA MET A 86 19.01 4.70 -11.17
C MET A 86 20.13 5.07 -10.20
N ASN A 87 20.16 6.33 -9.78
CA ASN A 87 21.07 6.76 -8.71
C ASN A 87 20.70 6.10 -7.37
N ARG A 88 21.69 5.62 -6.63
CA ARG A 88 21.49 5.03 -5.30
C ARG A 88 20.87 6.00 -4.30
N GLU A 89 21.24 7.29 -4.36
CA GLU A 89 20.64 8.31 -3.51
C GLU A 89 19.14 8.45 -3.80
N LEU A 90 18.73 8.43 -5.08
CA LEU A 90 17.32 8.43 -5.47
C LEU A 90 16.57 7.23 -4.87
N LEU A 91 17.11 6.01 -5.07
CA LEU A 91 16.50 4.77 -4.58
C LEU A 91 16.27 4.82 -3.07
N TYR A 92 17.35 5.06 -2.32
CA TYR A 92 17.27 5.02 -0.86
C TYR A 92 16.47 6.18 -0.27
N THR A 93 16.47 7.36 -0.93
CA THR A 93 15.64 8.50 -0.47
C THR A 93 14.15 8.19 -0.58
N ILE A 94 13.71 7.58 -1.69
CA ILE A 94 12.31 7.16 -1.83
C ILE A 94 11.96 6.07 -0.81
N VAL A 95 12.84 5.07 -0.62
CA VAL A 95 12.66 4.03 0.40
C VAL A 95 12.55 4.65 1.80
N MET A 96 13.46 5.55 2.18
CA MET A 96 13.44 6.20 3.49
C MET A 96 12.19 7.06 3.71
N ALA A 97 11.66 7.65 2.65
CA ALA A 97 10.46 8.47 2.71
C ALA A 97 9.17 7.67 2.93
N GLU A 98 9.06 6.50 2.30
CA GLU A 98 7.84 5.70 2.22
C GLU A 98 7.86 4.47 3.15
N ASP A 99 9.00 3.81 3.28
CA ASP A 99 9.15 2.55 4.01
C ASP A 99 10.60 2.32 4.45
N GLY A 100 11.10 3.11 5.41
CA GLY A 100 12.51 3.12 5.80
C GLY A 100 13.10 1.78 6.26
N ASN A 101 12.26 0.81 6.58
CA ASN A 101 12.67 -0.56 6.92
C ASN A 101 12.25 -1.58 5.84
N PHE A 102 12.08 -1.13 4.59
CA PHE A 102 11.60 -1.96 3.49
C PHE A 102 12.35 -3.29 3.34
N PHE A 103 13.66 -3.27 3.48
CA PHE A 103 14.49 -4.47 3.34
C PHE A 103 14.45 -5.41 4.53
N ASP A 104 13.94 -4.95 5.69
CA ASP A 104 13.99 -5.69 6.96
C ASP A 104 12.71 -6.49 7.25
N HIS A 105 11.59 -6.18 6.60
CA HIS A 105 10.31 -6.87 6.82
C HIS A 105 9.84 -7.68 5.59
N LYS A 106 8.88 -8.57 5.80
CA LYS A 106 8.28 -9.42 4.76
C LYS A 106 6.91 -8.88 4.30
N GLY A 107 6.94 -7.70 3.68
CA GLY A 107 5.78 -7.04 3.06
C GLY A 107 4.92 -6.21 3.99
N ILE A 108 4.88 -6.49 5.28
CA ILE A 108 4.10 -5.75 6.26
C ILE A 108 5.01 -5.32 7.40
N ASN A 109 5.04 -4.02 7.65
CA ASN A 109 5.75 -3.44 8.79
C ASN A 109 4.77 -3.25 9.96
N TYR A 110 4.74 -4.23 10.86
CA TYR A 110 3.82 -4.22 12.01
C TYR A 110 4.14 -3.09 12.99
N ASP A 111 5.42 -2.78 13.21
CA ASP A 111 5.83 -1.72 14.13
C ASP A 111 5.37 -0.35 13.63
N MET A 112 5.57 -0.10 12.33
CA MET A 112 5.07 1.12 11.69
C MET A 112 3.53 1.20 11.77
N MET A 113 2.84 0.07 11.58
CA MET A 113 1.38 0.00 11.63
C MET A 113 0.84 0.28 13.04
N ILE A 114 1.46 -0.28 14.08
CA ILE A 114 1.09 -0.06 15.48
C ILE A 114 1.37 1.39 15.89
N ASN A 115 2.52 1.93 15.52
CA ASN A 115 2.90 3.32 15.80
C ASN A 115 1.95 4.30 15.11
N ALA A 116 1.62 4.08 13.83
CA ALA A 116 0.67 4.91 13.10
C ALA A 116 -0.74 4.85 13.71
N LEU A 117 -1.19 3.67 14.15
CA LEU A 117 -2.47 3.51 14.83
C LEU A 117 -2.49 4.28 16.16
N GLY A 118 -1.43 4.19 16.96
CA GLY A 118 -1.28 4.93 18.21
C GLY A 118 -1.35 6.45 18.01
N GLU A 119 -0.61 6.97 17.01
CA GLU A 119 -0.62 8.39 16.70
C GLU A 119 -1.97 8.87 16.12
N ASN A 120 -2.62 8.08 15.28
CA ASN A 120 -3.95 8.39 14.73
C ASN A 120 -5.02 8.44 15.83
N ILE A 121 -4.95 7.54 16.84
CA ILE A 121 -5.84 7.55 18.01
C ILE A 121 -5.60 8.82 18.84
N LYS A 122 -4.33 9.14 19.16
CA LYS A 122 -3.97 10.35 19.94
C LYS A 122 -4.46 11.63 19.24
N GLN A 123 -4.30 11.72 17.93
CA GLN A 123 -4.68 12.90 17.16
C GLN A 123 -6.15 12.91 16.72
N LYS A 124 -6.92 11.85 17.00
CA LYS A 124 -8.31 11.65 16.55
C LYS A 124 -8.48 11.91 15.05
N LYS A 125 -7.45 11.63 14.25
CA LYS A 125 -7.41 11.84 12.78
C LYS A 125 -6.57 10.74 12.14
N LEU A 126 -6.91 10.36 10.91
CA LEU A 126 -6.09 9.49 10.07
C LEU A 126 -4.96 10.34 9.42
N VAL A 127 -3.90 10.59 10.17
CA VAL A 127 -2.79 11.47 9.76
C VAL A 127 -1.60 10.66 9.24
N PHE A 128 -1.38 9.47 9.79
CA PHE A 128 -0.23 8.64 9.46
C PHE A 128 -0.67 7.43 8.62
N GLY A 129 -0.12 7.32 7.42
CA GLY A 129 -0.19 6.11 6.61
C GLY A 129 0.85 5.09 7.09
N ALA A 130 0.45 3.82 7.10
CA ALA A 130 1.31 2.71 7.50
C ALA A 130 1.37 1.64 6.40
N SER A 131 1.25 2.03 5.14
CA SER A 131 1.36 1.11 4.01
C SER A 131 2.82 1.03 3.56
N THR A 132 3.33 -0.18 3.44
CA THR A 132 4.67 -0.46 2.92
C THR A 132 4.72 -0.28 1.39
N ILE A 133 5.93 -0.23 0.82
CA ILE A 133 6.15 -0.22 -0.63
C ILE A 133 5.46 -1.41 -1.28
N SER A 134 5.63 -2.63 -0.75
CA SER A 134 4.98 -3.84 -1.28
C SER A 134 3.45 -3.76 -1.24
N GLN A 135 2.88 -3.16 -0.20
CA GLN A 135 1.44 -2.92 -0.11
C GLN A 135 0.96 -1.89 -1.14
N GLN A 136 1.76 -0.87 -1.42
CA GLN A 136 1.44 0.12 -2.44
C GLN A 136 1.46 -0.49 -3.84
N VAL A 137 2.45 -1.32 -4.17
CA VAL A 137 2.51 -2.09 -5.43
C VAL A 137 1.25 -2.94 -5.60
N VAL A 138 0.94 -3.79 -4.63
CA VAL A 138 -0.26 -4.65 -4.68
C VAL A 138 -1.54 -3.84 -4.82
N LYS A 139 -1.67 -2.76 -4.04
CA LYS A 139 -2.84 -1.88 -4.10
C LYS A 139 -3.01 -1.27 -5.51
N ASN A 140 -1.95 -0.74 -6.06
CA ASN A 140 -2.01 -0.05 -7.35
C ASN A 140 -2.30 -1.01 -8.50
N LEU A 141 -1.61 -2.15 -8.57
CA LEU A 141 -1.69 -3.03 -9.72
C LEU A 141 -2.85 -4.04 -9.68
N TYR A 142 -3.31 -4.43 -8.48
CA TYR A 142 -4.20 -5.59 -8.35
C TYR A 142 -5.47 -5.34 -7.52
N MET A 143 -5.58 -4.18 -6.84
CA MET A 143 -6.75 -3.91 -5.99
C MET A 143 -7.65 -2.86 -6.64
N GLY A 144 -8.64 -3.31 -7.41
CA GLY A 144 -9.69 -2.44 -7.95
C GLY A 144 -10.59 -1.82 -6.87
N ASP A 145 -11.72 -1.23 -7.29
CA ASP A 145 -12.69 -0.47 -6.46
C ASP A 145 -13.53 -1.33 -5.51
N SER A 146 -12.90 -2.12 -4.67
CA SER A 146 -13.61 -2.86 -3.63
C SER A 146 -13.79 -2.05 -2.34
N LYS A 147 -14.77 -2.44 -1.49
CA LYS A 147 -15.00 -1.77 -0.18
C LYS A 147 -13.71 -1.72 0.63
N ARG A 148 -13.37 -0.56 1.20
CA ARG A 148 -12.08 -0.27 1.87
C ARG A 148 -11.59 -1.37 2.80
N PHE A 149 -12.46 -1.94 3.64
CA PHE A 149 -12.07 -2.96 4.62
C PHE A 149 -11.69 -4.29 3.94
N ILE A 150 -12.54 -4.80 3.05
CA ILE A 150 -12.26 -6.06 2.31
C ILE A 150 -11.04 -5.90 1.43
N ARG A 151 -10.88 -4.76 0.76
CA ARG A 151 -9.69 -4.43 -0.02
C ARG A 151 -8.42 -4.49 0.83
N LYS A 152 -8.44 -3.91 2.05
CA LYS A 152 -7.26 -3.92 2.94
C LYS A 152 -6.89 -5.33 3.39
N LEU A 153 -7.87 -6.20 3.64
CA LEU A 153 -7.60 -7.61 3.95
C LEU A 153 -6.99 -8.36 2.75
N LYS A 154 -7.52 -8.15 1.55
CA LYS A 154 -6.96 -8.73 0.31
C LYS A 154 -5.54 -8.22 0.06
N GLU A 155 -5.30 -6.93 0.23
CA GLU A 155 -3.99 -6.29 0.10
C GLU A 155 -2.96 -6.96 1.02
N ILE A 156 -3.29 -7.18 2.29
CA ILE A 156 -2.40 -7.85 3.25
C ILE A 156 -2.01 -9.25 2.78
N VAL A 157 -2.99 -10.05 2.34
CA VAL A 157 -2.72 -11.43 1.88
C VAL A 157 -1.93 -11.42 0.57
N ALA A 158 -2.32 -10.55 -0.39
CA ALA A 158 -1.62 -10.44 -1.67
C ALA A 158 -0.17 -9.96 -1.49
N THR A 159 0.07 -8.99 -0.60
CA THR A 159 1.42 -8.51 -0.27
C THR A 159 2.31 -9.63 0.27
N ARG A 160 1.76 -10.47 1.16
CA ARG A 160 2.49 -11.64 1.66
C ARG A 160 2.81 -12.65 0.56
N ARG A 161 1.88 -12.85 -0.39
CA ARG A 161 2.11 -13.71 -1.56
C ARG A 161 3.17 -13.10 -2.49
N LEU A 162 3.12 -11.80 -2.77
CA LEU A 162 4.11 -11.09 -3.59
C LEU A 162 5.52 -11.27 -3.02
N GLU A 163 5.73 -10.95 -1.76
CA GLU A 163 7.02 -11.07 -1.07
C GLU A 163 7.53 -12.51 -0.90
N LYS A 164 6.67 -13.50 -1.12
CA LYS A 164 7.08 -14.91 -1.13
C LYS A 164 7.76 -15.32 -2.43
N TYR A 165 7.38 -14.71 -3.54
CA TYR A 165 7.78 -15.15 -4.87
C TYR A 165 8.71 -14.16 -5.59
N PHE A 166 8.75 -12.90 -5.16
CA PHE A 166 9.58 -11.85 -5.76
C PHE A 166 10.54 -11.24 -4.73
N THR A 167 11.72 -10.86 -5.22
CA THR A 167 12.75 -10.23 -4.40
C THR A 167 12.40 -8.79 -4.07
N LYS A 168 13.01 -8.25 -3.02
CA LYS A 168 12.89 -6.83 -2.66
C LYS A 168 13.28 -5.88 -3.79
N ASN A 169 14.30 -6.25 -4.56
CA ASN A 169 14.76 -5.43 -5.66
C ASN A 169 13.74 -5.39 -6.80
N GLU A 170 13.13 -6.52 -7.16
CA GLU A 170 12.07 -6.58 -8.17
C GLU A 170 10.84 -5.77 -7.74
N ILE A 171 10.44 -5.88 -6.48
CA ILE A 171 9.30 -5.12 -5.93
C ILE A 171 9.60 -3.62 -5.89
N LEU A 172 10.83 -3.24 -5.52
CA LEU A 172 11.25 -1.83 -5.48
C LEU A 172 11.33 -1.25 -6.90
N GLU A 173 11.90 -1.97 -7.85
CA GLU A 173 11.97 -1.53 -9.25
C GLU A 173 10.57 -1.31 -9.82
N LEU A 174 9.66 -2.26 -9.56
CA LEU A 174 8.26 -2.13 -9.96
C LEU A 174 7.60 -0.89 -9.34
N TYR A 175 7.81 -0.66 -8.04
CA TYR A 175 7.30 0.53 -7.35
C TYR A 175 7.81 1.82 -7.96
N LEU A 176 9.14 1.92 -8.17
CA LEU A 176 9.78 3.13 -8.67
C LEU A 176 9.39 3.46 -10.12
N ASN A 177 8.95 2.47 -10.88
CA ASN A 177 8.45 2.68 -12.24
C ASN A 177 6.94 2.97 -12.29
N THR A 178 6.15 2.53 -11.29
CA THR A 178 4.69 2.65 -11.30
C THR A 178 4.12 3.72 -10.38
N ALA A 179 4.93 4.29 -9.49
CA ALA A 179 4.48 5.35 -8.59
C ALA A 179 4.11 6.62 -9.36
N GLU A 180 2.96 7.22 -9.03
CA GLU A 180 2.54 8.51 -9.57
C GLU A 180 3.22 9.64 -8.78
N PHE A 181 3.82 10.60 -9.48
CA PHE A 181 4.47 11.79 -8.92
C PHE A 181 3.74 13.09 -9.27
N GLY A 182 2.81 13.05 -10.20
CA GLY A 182 1.99 14.18 -10.65
C GLY A 182 1.04 13.76 -11.75
N PRO A 183 0.20 14.67 -12.30
CA PRO A 183 -0.66 14.36 -13.44
C PRO A 183 0.18 13.83 -14.61
N ASP A 184 -0.13 12.61 -15.06
CA ASP A 184 0.57 11.90 -16.14
C ASP A 184 2.08 11.66 -15.91
N ILE A 185 2.55 11.80 -14.67
CA ILE A 185 3.96 11.62 -14.30
C ILE A 185 4.06 10.32 -13.49
N PHE A 186 4.29 9.21 -14.19
CA PHE A 186 4.48 7.89 -13.58
C PHE A 186 5.95 7.47 -13.65
N GLY A 187 6.44 6.95 -12.55
CA GLY A 187 7.82 6.47 -12.40
C GLY A 187 8.86 7.56 -12.16
N VAL A 188 9.98 7.12 -11.57
CA VAL A 188 11.08 8.03 -11.21
C VAL A 188 11.77 8.64 -12.43
N ARG A 189 11.78 7.94 -13.60
CA ARG A 189 12.36 8.47 -14.82
C ARG A 189 11.59 9.70 -15.30
N ALA A 190 10.27 9.59 -15.45
CA ALA A 190 9.42 10.69 -15.86
C ALA A 190 9.48 11.84 -14.85
N ALA A 191 9.44 11.54 -13.53
CA ALA A 191 9.53 12.53 -12.47
C ALA A 191 10.87 13.27 -12.47
N SER A 192 11.99 12.58 -12.68
CA SER A 192 13.33 13.19 -12.78
C SER A 192 13.43 14.15 -13.95
N ALA A 193 12.94 13.74 -15.11
CA ALA A 193 12.93 14.56 -16.33
C ALA A 193 12.01 15.78 -16.14
N TYR A 194 10.82 15.58 -15.59
CA TYR A 194 9.83 16.63 -15.44
C TYR A 194 10.24 17.71 -14.42
N TYR A 195 10.65 17.28 -13.22
CA TYR A 195 10.93 18.22 -12.12
C TYR A 195 12.31 18.84 -12.17
N PHE A 196 13.30 18.14 -12.74
CA PHE A 196 14.71 18.52 -12.66
C PHE A 196 15.43 18.57 -14.01
N LEU A 197 14.78 18.16 -15.11
CA LEU A 197 15.39 18.04 -16.45
C LEU A 197 16.63 17.14 -16.43
N LYS A 198 16.60 16.06 -15.62
CA LYS A 198 17.69 15.13 -15.39
C LYS A 198 17.28 13.70 -15.68
N ASN A 199 18.27 12.85 -15.95
CA ASN A 199 18.09 11.41 -15.91
C ASN A 199 18.00 10.92 -14.46
N ALA A 200 17.33 9.81 -14.22
CA ALA A 200 17.22 9.21 -12.89
C ALA A 200 18.58 8.80 -12.28
N ALA A 201 19.60 8.58 -13.13
CA ALA A 201 20.98 8.34 -12.70
C ALA A 201 21.69 9.58 -12.11
N GLU A 202 21.17 10.78 -12.34
CA GLU A 202 21.79 12.06 -11.95
C GLU A 202 21.07 12.73 -10.79
N VAL A 203 19.91 12.22 -10.38
CA VAL A 203 19.08 12.76 -9.29
C VAL A 203 19.75 12.48 -7.95
N ASN A 204 20.04 13.53 -7.19
CA ASN A 204 20.62 13.44 -5.85
C ASN A 204 19.54 13.28 -4.76
N ALA A 205 19.96 13.09 -3.50
CA ALA A 205 19.02 12.88 -2.39
C ALA A 205 18.15 14.11 -2.08
N ALA A 206 18.60 15.35 -2.34
CA ALA A 206 17.77 16.53 -2.16
C ALA A 206 16.61 16.51 -3.15
N GLU A 207 16.90 16.30 -4.42
CA GLU A 207 15.90 16.22 -5.51
C GLU A 207 14.95 15.04 -5.30
N ALA A 208 15.47 13.88 -4.92
CA ALA A 208 14.67 12.70 -4.59
C ALA A 208 13.75 12.94 -3.37
N ALA A 209 14.22 13.69 -2.36
CA ALA A 209 13.39 14.06 -1.21
C ALA A 209 12.23 14.99 -1.63
N PHE A 210 12.46 15.89 -2.60
CA PHE A 210 11.39 16.69 -3.19
C PHE A 210 10.36 15.78 -3.92
N MET A 211 10.82 14.86 -4.76
CA MET A 211 9.94 13.90 -5.44
C MET A 211 9.11 13.10 -4.42
N ALA A 212 9.71 12.68 -3.31
CA ALA A 212 9.02 11.97 -2.23
C ALA A 212 7.95 12.82 -1.50
N LEU A 213 7.99 14.14 -1.61
CA LEU A 213 6.91 14.98 -1.10
C LEU A 213 5.64 14.83 -1.95
N MET A 214 5.76 14.48 -3.23
CA MET A 214 4.61 14.31 -4.14
C MET A 214 3.81 13.04 -3.85
N LEU A 215 4.46 11.94 -3.47
CA LEU A 215 3.87 10.61 -3.37
C LEU A 215 2.57 10.48 -2.55
N PRO A 216 2.38 11.17 -1.41
CA PRO A 216 1.14 11.03 -0.65
C PRO A 216 -0.12 11.57 -1.35
N SER A 217 0.04 12.52 -2.27
CA SER A 217 -1.06 13.10 -3.03
C SER A 217 -0.53 13.75 -4.31
N PRO A 218 -0.12 12.94 -5.32
CA PRO A 218 0.67 13.41 -6.45
C PRO A 218 0.06 14.59 -7.19
N ARG A 219 -1.19 14.45 -7.62
CA ARG A 219 -1.90 15.51 -8.36
C ARG A 219 -2.04 16.80 -7.55
N ARG A 220 -2.45 16.68 -6.26
CA ARG A 220 -2.61 17.85 -5.39
C ARG A 220 -1.29 18.54 -5.10
N TYR A 221 -0.24 17.80 -4.79
CA TYR A 221 1.06 18.36 -4.41
C TYR A 221 1.83 18.88 -5.62
N HIS A 222 1.60 18.33 -6.80
CA HIS A 222 2.07 18.93 -8.04
C HIS A 222 1.61 20.40 -8.16
N PHE A 223 0.33 20.69 -7.96
CA PHE A 223 -0.18 22.07 -7.99
C PHE A 223 0.28 22.90 -6.79
N SER A 224 0.10 22.38 -5.58
CA SER A 224 0.30 23.17 -4.35
C SER A 224 1.77 23.39 -3.98
N ILE A 225 2.69 22.54 -4.41
CA ILE A 225 4.12 22.65 -4.12
C ILE A 225 4.87 23.11 -5.38
N PHE A 226 4.79 22.34 -6.47
CA PHE A 226 5.63 22.58 -7.64
C PHE A 226 5.16 23.80 -8.44
N GLN A 227 3.89 23.85 -8.86
CA GLN A 227 3.40 25.00 -9.65
C GLN A 227 3.36 26.31 -8.85
N ASN A 228 2.98 26.24 -7.57
CA ASN A 228 2.99 27.43 -6.70
C ASN A 228 4.40 27.81 -6.22
N LYS A 229 5.43 27.01 -6.53
CA LYS A 229 6.82 27.21 -6.08
C LYS A 229 6.94 27.44 -4.58
N TYR A 230 6.19 26.65 -3.79
CA TYR A 230 6.10 26.84 -2.35
C TYR A 230 6.13 25.52 -1.58
N ILE A 231 7.09 25.37 -0.69
CA ILE A 231 7.18 24.26 0.26
C ILE A 231 6.70 24.75 1.62
N SER A 232 5.59 24.22 2.11
CA SER A 232 5.07 24.58 3.44
C SER A 232 6.00 24.08 4.55
N ALA A 233 5.90 24.69 5.75
CA ALA A 233 6.69 24.26 6.92
C ALA A 233 6.53 22.77 7.25
N GLN A 234 5.35 22.19 7.00
CA GLN A 234 5.11 20.75 7.20
C GLN A 234 5.87 19.90 6.18
N HIS A 235 5.86 20.27 4.90
CA HIS A 235 6.61 19.58 3.85
C HIS A 235 8.11 19.74 4.04
N GLU A 236 8.57 20.92 4.43
CA GLU A 236 9.96 21.15 4.78
C GLU A 236 10.42 20.29 5.95
N LYS A 237 9.60 20.15 7.00
CA LYS A 237 9.87 19.22 8.11
C LYS A 237 9.98 17.78 7.63
N LYS A 238 9.11 17.33 6.69
CA LYS A 238 9.18 15.98 6.09
C LYS A 238 10.48 15.81 5.31
N ARG A 239 10.84 16.79 4.45
CA ARG A 239 12.06 16.78 3.65
C ARG A 239 13.33 16.66 4.53
N ARG A 240 13.44 17.54 5.52
CA ARG A 240 14.57 17.51 6.48
C ARG A 240 14.66 16.20 7.24
N ARG A 241 13.55 15.61 7.61
CA ARG A 241 13.50 14.29 8.24
C ARG A 241 14.06 13.21 7.30
N ILE A 242 13.62 13.18 6.04
CA ILE A 242 14.11 12.20 5.06
C ILE A 242 15.63 12.31 4.92
N LEU A 243 16.16 13.52 4.70
CA LEU A 243 17.61 13.74 4.55
C LEU A 243 18.39 13.37 5.82
N ARG A 244 17.86 13.67 7.00
CA ARG A 244 18.46 13.26 8.27
C ARG A 244 18.51 11.73 8.39
N ASP A 245 17.44 11.05 8.03
CA ASP A 245 17.32 9.60 8.10
C ASP A 245 18.25 8.92 7.06
N MET A 246 18.47 9.55 5.89
CA MET A 246 19.49 9.17 4.90
C MET A 246 20.93 9.29 5.47
N ALA A 247 21.22 10.38 6.15
CA ALA A 247 22.53 10.57 6.79
C ALA A 247 22.75 9.60 7.95
N TYR A 248 21.73 9.35 8.77
CA TYR A 248 21.77 8.38 9.87
C TYR A 248 22.04 6.94 9.40
N LYS A 249 21.50 6.57 8.24
CA LYS A 249 21.76 5.26 7.59
C LYS A 249 23.03 5.25 6.72
N GLU A 250 23.82 6.32 6.76
CA GLU A 250 25.08 6.47 6.00
C GLU A 250 24.90 6.35 4.46
N TYR A 251 23.68 6.60 3.94
CA TYR A 251 23.43 6.66 2.50
C TYR A 251 23.93 7.95 1.88
N ILE A 252 24.05 9.02 2.66
CA ILE A 252 24.73 10.27 2.32
C ILE A 252 25.70 10.67 3.44
N SER A 253 26.80 11.34 3.06
CA SER A 253 27.77 11.85 4.04
C SER A 253 27.22 13.05 4.83
N PRO A 254 27.80 13.37 6.01
CA PRO A 254 27.45 14.58 6.75
C PRO A 254 27.64 15.89 5.94
N LYS A 255 28.61 15.92 5.04
CA LYS A 255 28.84 17.05 4.14
C LYS A 255 27.68 17.21 3.15
N GLN A 256 27.30 16.11 2.49
CA GLN A 256 26.14 16.09 1.56
C GLN A 256 24.85 16.45 2.29
N TYR A 257 24.65 15.96 3.52
CA TYR A 257 23.47 16.33 4.31
C TYR A 257 23.33 17.83 4.50
N ASN A 258 24.42 18.53 4.90
CA ASN A 258 24.41 19.97 5.08
C ASN A 258 24.18 20.72 3.74
N GLU A 259 24.81 20.27 2.67
CA GLU A 259 24.61 20.82 1.33
C GLU A 259 23.16 20.65 0.85
N TYR A 260 22.58 19.47 1.04
CA TYR A 260 21.21 19.16 0.63
C TYR A 260 20.14 19.87 1.47
N LEU A 261 20.44 20.28 2.70
CA LEU A 261 19.54 21.10 3.49
C LEU A 261 19.32 22.49 2.87
N GLU A 262 20.34 23.03 2.25
CA GLU A 262 20.31 24.37 1.60
C GLU A 262 19.95 24.33 0.11
N TYR A 263 19.50 23.16 -0.39
CA TYR A 263 19.18 22.99 -1.81
C TYR A 263 17.95 23.81 -2.22
N GLU A 264 18.10 24.64 -3.25
CA GLU A 264 17.04 25.48 -3.81
C GLU A 264 16.32 24.80 -4.98
N TYR A 265 15.03 24.54 -4.83
CA TYR A 265 14.21 23.81 -5.83
C TYR A 265 13.63 24.70 -6.92
N PHE A 266 13.42 25.96 -6.63
CA PHE A 266 12.68 26.88 -7.50
C PHE A 266 13.58 28.04 -7.93
N ARG A 267 14.50 27.76 -8.83
CA ARG A 267 15.32 28.78 -9.48
C ARG A 267 14.64 29.36 -10.70
#